data_c7a526296a7753fd46c02ec2cb879349
#
_entry.id   c7a526296a7753fd46c02ec2cb879349
#
_cell.length_a   1.000
_cell.length_b   1.000
_cell.length_c   1.000
_cell.angle_alpha   90.00
_cell.angle_beta   90.00
_cell.angle_gamma   90.00
#
_symmetry.space_group_name_H-M   'P 1'
#
loop_
_entity.id
_entity.type
_entity.pdbx_description
1 polymer ?
#
loop_
_entity_poly.entity_id
_entity_poly.type
_entity_poly.pdbx_seq_one_letter_code
_entity_poly.pdbx_strand_id
1 'polypeptide(L)'
;MVNERPEDRRWSNYWAQGHVHSLGRAYDGGNYGGSVRDFWWRVFATLPASARVLDICSGNGAVALLAADYSREHQRNLQIHAVDRAEIDPGRALGQELTAAIRFQGGVAVESLPFEADSFDLVTAQYGLEYTDAQVSVPELARVLRFGGQLAVIHHHPNSHVIRTARAEHLLIDGLLATGGVLSAVDGLLGRLRRMESRHGMGGPGMKALREDAQADRARQQLNQAVAGLERLSAEQEGAAPLLAEMLTRLRTLLGQMGRQPSEQLRQALEALRQDYRGNAERLGDLLGCRMAADEYDLSPQLTAAGFECRDAGRLQEMVEQQPLLLGGYWWGEYRGGILSGV
;
A
#
# COMPACT_ATOMS: atom_id res chain seq x y z
N MET A 1 -13.76 16.11 15.18
CA MET A 1 -12.41 15.53 14.99
C MET A 1 -12.58 14.02 15.07
N VAL A 2 -12.36 13.30 13.97
CA VAL A 2 -12.35 11.84 13.96
C VAL A 2 -11.16 11.42 14.82
N ASN A 3 -11.38 10.51 15.76
CA ASN A 3 -10.31 10.00 16.62
C ASN A 3 -9.36 9.20 15.72
N GLU A 4 -8.15 9.70 15.45
CA GLU A 4 -7.17 9.05 14.56
C GLU A 4 -6.81 7.69 15.14
N ARG A 5 -7.13 6.62 14.42
CA ARG A 5 -6.75 5.24 14.79
C ARG A 5 -5.26 5.02 14.46
N PRO A 6 -4.58 4.07 15.10
CA PRO A 6 -3.19 3.73 14.75
C PRO A 6 -3.00 3.36 13.27
N GLU A 7 -4.00 2.69 12.67
CA GLU A 7 -4.03 2.34 11.25
C GLU A 7 -4.03 3.59 10.36
N ASP A 8 -4.85 4.59 10.69
CA ASP A 8 -4.95 5.84 9.94
C ASP A 8 -3.58 6.54 9.85
N ARG A 9 -2.82 6.54 10.96
CA ARG A 9 -1.47 7.12 11.01
C ARG A 9 -0.47 6.35 10.13
N ARG A 10 -0.55 5.01 10.09
CA ARG A 10 0.32 4.20 9.23
C ARG A 10 0.09 4.50 7.75
N TRP A 11 -1.16 4.57 7.33
CA TRP A 11 -1.52 4.93 5.97
C TRP A 11 -1.19 6.38 5.65
N SER A 12 -1.42 7.33 6.58
CA SER A 12 -0.99 8.74 6.42
C SER A 12 0.51 8.85 6.19
N ASN A 13 1.33 8.12 6.96
CA ASN A 13 2.78 8.08 6.76
C ASN A 13 3.16 7.47 5.40
N TYR A 14 2.43 6.48 4.92
CA TYR A 14 2.66 5.87 3.61
C TYR A 14 2.35 6.87 2.47
N TRP A 15 1.20 7.52 2.52
CA TRP A 15 0.81 8.51 1.52
C TRP A 15 1.70 9.75 1.52
N ALA A 16 2.18 10.19 2.67
CA ALA A 16 3.13 11.30 2.80
C ALA A 16 4.49 11.05 2.12
N GLN A 17 4.84 9.81 1.80
CA GLN A 17 6.04 9.47 1.02
C GLN A 17 5.88 9.72 -0.48
N GLY A 18 4.68 10.05 -0.96
CA GLY A 18 4.39 10.34 -2.36
C GLY A 18 4.04 9.10 -3.19
N HIS A 19 3.65 8.01 -2.57
CA HIS A 19 3.13 6.85 -3.29
C HIS A 19 1.78 7.17 -3.94
N VAL A 20 1.61 6.81 -5.22
CA VAL A 20 0.35 7.03 -5.95
C VAL A 20 -0.69 5.97 -5.59
N HIS A 21 -0.26 4.73 -5.38
CA HIS A 21 -1.12 3.58 -5.10
C HIS A 21 -0.51 2.64 -4.05
N SER A 22 -1.31 1.73 -3.49
CA SER A 22 -0.89 0.81 -2.42
C SER A 22 -0.07 -0.39 -2.88
N LEU A 23 0.02 -0.66 -4.18
CA LEU A 23 0.73 -1.82 -4.74
C LEU A 23 2.26 -1.63 -4.83
N GLY A 24 2.79 -0.53 -4.31
CA GLY A 24 4.23 -0.29 -4.19
C GLY A 24 4.96 -0.42 -5.54
N ARG A 25 5.89 -1.36 -5.61
CA ARG A 25 6.81 -1.56 -6.75
C ARG A 25 6.21 -2.34 -7.92
N ALA A 26 4.99 -2.85 -7.83
CA ALA A 26 4.36 -3.60 -8.91
C ALA A 26 4.13 -2.75 -10.19
N TYR A 27 4.14 -1.43 -10.03
CA TYR A 27 4.03 -0.47 -11.13
C TYR A 27 5.15 0.57 -10.98
N ASP A 28 6.14 0.56 -11.84
CA ASP A 28 7.38 1.37 -11.84
C ASP A 28 7.17 2.90 -11.70
N GLY A 29 6.65 3.34 -10.56
CA GLY A 29 6.44 4.76 -10.22
C GLY A 29 5.33 5.49 -11.00
N GLY A 30 4.59 4.78 -11.86
CA GLY A 30 3.44 5.29 -12.60
C GLY A 30 2.10 4.99 -11.92
N ASN A 31 0.99 5.31 -12.59
CA ASN A 31 -0.34 4.89 -12.20
C ASN A 31 -0.65 3.49 -12.75
N TYR A 32 -1.78 2.92 -12.33
CA TYR A 32 -2.25 1.64 -12.84
C TYR A 32 -2.39 1.61 -14.36
N GLY A 33 -1.84 0.57 -14.96
CA GLY A 33 -1.96 0.23 -16.39
C GLY A 33 -2.71 -1.07 -16.60
N GLY A 34 -2.64 -1.64 -17.82
CA GLY A 34 -3.14 -2.97 -18.15
C GLY A 34 -4.59 -3.20 -17.74
N SER A 35 -4.86 -4.39 -17.25
CA SER A 35 -6.22 -4.84 -16.89
C SER A 35 -6.90 -3.99 -15.82
N VAL A 36 -6.15 -3.37 -14.90
CA VAL A 36 -6.71 -2.47 -13.88
C VAL A 36 -7.26 -1.21 -14.53
N ARG A 37 -6.45 -0.54 -15.37
CA ARG A 37 -6.89 0.64 -16.12
C ARG A 37 -8.08 0.30 -17.02
N ASP A 38 -8.01 -0.82 -17.73
CA ASP A 38 -9.03 -1.23 -18.70
C ASP A 38 -10.37 -1.53 -18.00
N PHE A 39 -10.33 -2.12 -16.81
CA PHE A 39 -11.53 -2.28 -15.96
C PHE A 39 -12.15 -0.93 -15.62
N TRP A 40 -11.38 0.02 -15.09
CA TRP A 40 -11.89 1.33 -14.72
C TRP A 40 -12.41 2.11 -15.92
N TRP A 41 -11.72 2.06 -17.05
CA TRP A 41 -12.17 2.72 -18.27
C TRP A 41 -13.47 2.14 -18.80
N ARG A 42 -13.66 0.83 -18.71
CA ARG A 42 -14.94 0.16 -19.04
C ARG A 42 -16.08 0.68 -18.14
N VAL A 43 -15.82 0.85 -16.83
CA VAL A 43 -16.80 1.42 -15.90
C VAL A 43 -17.09 2.88 -16.26
N PHE A 44 -16.09 3.73 -16.47
CA PHE A 44 -16.28 5.14 -16.80
C PHE A 44 -16.98 5.34 -18.15
N ALA A 45 -16.82 4.43 -19.09
CA ALA A 45 -17.49 4.49 -20.41
C ALA A 45 -19.03 4.45 -20.29
N THR A 46 -19.58 3.90 -19.23
CA THR A 46 -21.04 3.82 -19.01
C THR A 46 -21.64 5.10 -18.44
N LEU A 47 -20.82 6.04 -17.99
CA LEU A 47 -21.29 7.26 -17.35
C LEU A 47 -21.82 8.28 -18.37
N PRO A 48 -22.82 9.09 -18.02
CA PRO A 48 -23.19 10.25 -18.80
C PRO A 48 -22.09 11.33 -18.78
N ALA A 49 -22.15 12.27 -19.69
CA ALA A 49 -21.30 13.46 -19.63
C ALA A 49 -21.58 14.25 -18.34
N SER A 50 -20.55 14.86 -17.77
CA SER A 50 -20.60 15.63 -16.51
C SER A 50 -21.05 14.82 -15.28
N ALA A 51 -20.93 13.49 -15.34
CA ALA A 51 -21.24 12.63 -14.19
C ALA A 51 -20.35 12.97 -12.98
N ARG A 52 -20.93 12.80 -11.78
CA ARG A 52 -20.23 12.98 -10.51
C ARG A 52 -19.68 11.62 -10.03
N VAL A 53 -18.37 11.57 -9.85
CA VAL A 53 -17.64 10.38 -9.42
C VAL A 53 -17.06 10.61 -8.02
N LEU A 54 -17.25 9.66 -7.13
CA LEU A 54 -16.62 9.61 -5.81
C LEU A 54 -15.68 8.42 -5.72
N ASP A 55 -14.39 8.68 -5.54
CA ASP A 55 -13.38 7.67 -5.26
C ASP A 55 -13.17 7.60 -3.74
N ILE A 56 -13.57 6.49 -3.12
CA ILE A 56 -13.42 6.26 -1.68
C ILE A 56 -12.17 5.44 -1.38
N CYS A 57 -11.58 5.63 -0.20
CA CYS A 57 -10.29 5.04 0.18
C CYS A 57 -9.25 5.30 -0.91
N SER A 58 -9.25 6.54 -1.43
CA SER A 58 -8.56 6.91 -2.65
C SER A 58 -7.04 6.92 -2.52
N GLY A 59 -6.51 6.98 -1.29
CA GLY A 59 -5.11 7.31 -1.07
C GLY A 59 -4.74 8.61 -1.79
N ASN A 60 -3.60 8.64 -2.46
CA ASN A 60 -3.20 9.79 -3.26
C ASN A 60 -3.90 9.87 -4.64
N GLY A 61 -4.96 9.06 -4.88
CA GLY A 61 -5.89 9.27 -5.97
C GLY A 61 -5.60 8.51 -7.26
N ALA A 62 -5.07 7.31 -7.19
CA ALA A 62 -4.75 6.50 -8.37
C ALA A 62 -5.96 6.29 -9.29
N VAL A 63 -7.12 5.89 -8.74
CA VAL A 63 -8.36 5.67 -9.52
C VAL A 63 -8.97 7.00 -9.94
N ALA A 64 -8.97 8.01 -9.05
CA ALA A 64 -9.44 9.36 -9.38
C ALA A 64 -8.65 9.96 -10.57
N LEU A 65 -7.33 9.71 -10.65
CA LEU A 65 -6.50 10.12 -11.80
C LEU A 65 -6.90 9.38 -13.07
N LEU A 66 -7.17 8.07 -13.00
CA LEU A 66 -7.68 7.31 -14.17
C LEU A 66 -9.02 7.87 -14.67
N ALA A 67 -9.90 8.32 -13.75
CA ALA A 67 -11.16 8.97 -14.11
C ALA A 67 -10.92 10.33 -14.77
N ALA A 68 -9.96 11.13 -14.28
CA ALA A 68 -9.59 12.41 -14.86
C ALA A 68 -8.97 12.23 -16.27
N ASP A 69 -8.09 11.25 -16.44
CA ASP A 69 -7.49 10.92 -17.74
C ASP A 69 -8.57 10.47 -18.74
N TYR A 70 -9.46 9.56 -18.32
CA TYR A 70 -10.60 9.14 -19.14
C TYR A 70 -11.48 10.33 -19.54
N SER A 71 -11.80 11.20 -18.56
CA SER A 71 -12.62 12.39 -18.80
C SER A 71 -12.00 13.32 -19.82
N ARG A 72 -10.68 13.54 -19.76
CA ARG A 72 -9.92 14.38 -20.70
C ARG A 72 -9.88 13.77 -22.10
N GLU A 73 -9.53 12.50 -22.21
CA GLU A 73 -9.40 11.82 -23.51
C GLU A 73 -10.73 11.71 -24.26
N HIS A 74 -11.82 11.46 -23.51
CA HIS A 74 -13.15 11.26 -24.10
C HIS A 74 -14.07 12.49 -23.95
N GLN A 75 -13.53 13.64 -23.53
CA GLN A 75 -14.27 14.93 -23.39
C GLN A 75 -15.56 14.79 -22.56
N ARG A 76 -15.48 14.03 -21.44
CA ARG A 76 -16.66 13.67 -20.63
C ARG A 76 -17.00 14.69 -19.55
N ASN A 77 -16.06 15.58 -19.18
CA ASN A 77 -16.23 16.60 -18.15
C ASN A 77 -16.70 16.03 -16.79
N LEU A 78 -16.13 14.89 -16.37
CA LEU A 78 -16.48 14.27 -15.09
C LEU A 78 -16.11 15.17 -13.91
N GLN A 79 -16.98 15.18 -12.88
CA GLN A 79 -16.75 15.90 -11.63
C GLN A 79 -16.25 14.90 -10.59
N ILE A 80 -14.97 14.94 -10.28
CA ILE A 80 -14.29 13.89 -9.52
C ILE A 80 -14.00 14.37 -8.11
N HIS A 81 -14.47 13.60 -7.11
CA HIS A 81 -14.15 13.74 -5.70
C HIS A 81 -13.37 12.48 -5.27
N ALA A 82 -12.35 12.67 -4.43
CA ALA A 82 -11.54 11.60 -3.88
C ALA A 82 -11.38 11.79 -2.38
N VAL A 83 -11.76 10.79 -1.60
CA VAL A 83 -11.71 10.86 -0.14
C VAL A 83 -10.97 9.66 0.44
N ASP A 84 -10.23 9.92 1.52
CA ASP A 84 -9.55 8.88 2.27
C ASP A 84 -9.64 9.17 3.77
N ARG A 85 -9.66 8.12 4.59
CA ARG A 85 -9.64 8.25 6.05
C ARG A 85 -8.29 8.74 6.55
N ALA A 86 -7.21 8.31 5.91
CA ALA A 86 -5.87 8.80 6.17
C ALA A 86 -5.68 10.23 5.65
N GLU A 87 -4.69 10.92 6.21
CA GLU A 87 -4.18 12.15 5.59
C GLU A 87 -3.45 11.81 4.30
N ILE A 88 -3.74 12.55 3.23
CA ILE A 88 -3.23 12.32 1.88
C ILE A 88 -2.45 13.52 1.37
N ASP A 89 -1.47 13.28 0.49
CA ASP A 89 -0.68 14.33 -0.16
C ASP A 89 -0.61 14.08 -1.69
N PRO A 90 -1.76 14.22 -2.38
CA PRO A 90 -1.81 13.99 -3.83
C PRO A 90 -0.95 14.99 -4.62
N GLY A 91 -0.75 16.21 -4.10
CA GLY A 91 0.12 17.20 -4.72
C GLY A 91 1.56 16.75 -4.83
N ARG A 92 2.07 16.06 -3.81
CA ARG A 92 3.40 15.45 -3.80
C ARG A 92 3.48 14.22 -4.70
N ALA A 93 2.43 13.40 -4.73
CA ALA A 93 2.41 12.14 -5.48
C ALA A 93 2.24 12.36 -6.99
N LEU A 94 1.33 13.25 -7.38
CA LEU A 94 0.88 13.44 -8.76
C LEU A 94 1.29 14.78 -9.38
N GLY A 95 1.71 15.76 -8.54
CA GLY A 95 1.93 17.14 -8.94
C GLY A 95 0.63 17.95 -9.01
N GLN A 96 0.76 19.28 -8.88
CA GLN A 96 -0.41 20.18 -8.77
C GLN A 96 -1.26 20.25 -10.04
N GLU A 97 -0.66 20.11 -11.20
CA GLU A 97 -1.36 20.17 -12.48
C GLU A 97 -2.36 19.03 -12.65
N LEU A 98 -1.95 17.79 -12.31
CA LEU A 98 -2.81 16.62 -12.40
C LEU A 98 -3.91 16.59 -11.34
N THR A 99 -3.65 17.20 -10.17
CA THR A 99 -4.64 17.25 -9.07
C THR A 99 -5.70 18.34 -9.24
N ALA A 100 -5.49 19.32 -10.12
CA ALA A 100 -6.42 20.43 -10.32
C ALA A 100 -7.83 20.02 -10.79
N ALA A 101 -7.95 18.87 -11.46
CA ALA A 101 -9.24 18.35 -11.95
C ALA A 101 -9.99 17.49 -10.91
N ILE A 102 -9.41 17.25 -9.72
CA ILE A 102 -9.93 16.34 -8.72
C ILE A 102 -10.05 17.07 -7.38
N ARG A 103 -11.16 16.86 -6.67
CA ARG A 103 -11.36 17.41 -5.33
C ARG A 103 -10.98 16.38 -4.28
N PHE A 104 -9.79 16.55 -3.69
CA PHE A 104 -9.26 15.66 -2.66
C PHE A 104 -9.65 16.09 -1.25
N GLN A 105 -9.95 15.12 -0.38
CA GLN A 105 -10.17 15.35 1.04
C GLN A 105 -9.67 14.16 1.88
N GLY A 106 -8.65 14.37 2.69
CA GLY A 106 -8.21 13.44 3.74
C GLY A 106 -9.06 13.54 5.01
N GLY A 107 -8.91 12.59 5.92
CA GLY A 107 -9.63 12.53 7.19
C GLY A 107 -11.12 12.18 7.05
N VAL A 108 -11.56 11.58 5.94
CA VAL A 108 -12.95 11.22 5.67
C VAL A 108 -13.15 9.72 5.73
N ALA A 109 -13.91 9.26 6.71
CA ALA A 109 -14.31 7.86 6.82
C ALA A 109 -15.50 7.55 5.90
N VAL A 110 -15.47 6.37 5.25
CA VAL A 110 -16.56 5.91 4.36
C VAL A 110 -17.85 5.71 5.15
N GLU A 111 -17.75 5.38 6.42
CA GLU A 111 -18.86 5.20 7.35
C GLU A 111 -19.65 6.49 7.65
N SER A 112 -19.12 7.67 7.24
CA SER A 112 -19.75 8.98 7.45
C SER A 112 -19.24 9.98 6.41
N LEU A 113 -19.79 9.90 5.20
CA LEU A 113 -19.39 10.73 4.06
C LEU A 113 -19.99 12.14 4.16
N PRO A 114 -19.21 13.21 3.96
CA PRO A 114 -19.68 14.61 4.08
C PRO A 114 -20.42 15.08 2.83
N PHE A 115 -21.25 14.21 2.25
CA PHE A 115 -22.02 14.50 1.05
C PHE A 115 -23.51 14.28 1.29
N GLU A 116 -24.33 15.00 0.56
CA GLU A 116 -25.78 14.81 0.58
C GLU A 116 -26.18 13.48 -0.06
N ALA A 117 -27.37 12.99 0.26
CA ALA A 117 -27.94 11.84 -0.42
C ALA A 117 -28.08 12.11 -1.94
N ASP A 118 -28.12 11.06 -2.74
CA ASP A 118 -28.34 11.11 -4.19
C ASP A 118 -27.36 12.02 -4.95
N SER A 119 -26.11 12.13 -4.44
CA SER A 119 -25.12 13.09 -4.94
C SER A 119 -24.27 12.57 -6.09
N PHE A 120 -24.08 11.25 -6.22
CA PHE A 120 -23.10 10.68 -7.14
C PHE A 120 -23.72 9.71 -8.15
N ASP A 121 -23.13 9.69 -9.35
CA ASP A 121 -23.43 8.76 -10.43
C ASP A 121 -22.65 7.47 -10.32
N LEU A 122 -21.43 7.56 -9.76
CA LEU A 122 -20.53 6.45 -9.54
C LEU A 122 -19.77 6.62 -8.23
N VAL A 123 -19.67 5.55 -7.46
CA VAL A 123 -18.66 5.39 -6.40
C VAL A 123 -17.67 4.32 -6.83
N THR A 124 -16.38 4.61 -6.68
CA THR A 124 -15.27 3.70 -6.94
C THR A 124 -14.54 3.38 -5.66
N ALA A 125 -14.05 2.14 -5.53
CA ALA A 125 -13.14 1.74 -4.46
C ALA A 125 -12.12 0.72 -5.00
N GLN A 126 -10.84 0.93 -4.71
CA GLN A 126 -9.82 -0.05 -5.06
C GLN A 126 -8.95 -0.38 -3.86
N TYR A 127 -8.99 -1.64 -3.44
CA TYR A 127 -8.24 -2.17 -2.29
C TYR A 127 -8.44 -1.34 -1.02
N GLY A 128 -9.69 -0.93 -0.74
CA GLY A 128 -10.00 -0.02 0.37
C GLY A 128 -11.28 -0.35 1.12
N LEU A 129 -12.35 -0.75 0.43
CA LEU A 129 -13.65 -1.02 1.06
C LEU A 129 -13.57 -2.16 2.11
N GLU A 130 -12.68 -3.11 1.93
CA GLU A 130 -12.43 -4.23 2.83
C GLU A 130 -11.82 -3.84 4.20
N TYR A 131 -11.37 -2.61 4.35
CA TYR A 131 -10.87 -2.04 5.62
C TYR A 131 -11.95 -1.26 6.38
N THR A 132 -13.14 -1.12 5.81
CA THR A 132 -14.27 -0.41 6.41
C THR A 132 -15.21 -1.36 7.13
N ASP A 133 -16.07 -0.83 8.01
CA ASP A 133 -17.20 -1.59 8.54
C ASP A 133 -18.30 -1.67 7.49
N ALA A 134 -18.40 -2.81 6.79
CA ALA A 134 -19.36 -3.01 5.71
C ALA A 134 -20.83 -2.85 6.16
N GLN A 135 -21.14 -3.05 7.45
CA GLN A 135 -22.49 -2.84 7.97
C GLN A 135 -22.89 -1.36 8.02
N VAL A 136 -21.89 -0.47 8.09
CA VAL A 136 -22.10 0.98 8.14
C VAL A 136 -21.76 1.62 6.79
N SER A 137 -20.66 1.21 6.17
CA SER A 137 -20.20 1.80 4.92
C SER A 137 -21.11 1.49 3.73
N VAL A 138 -21.63 0.27 3.60
CA VAL A 138 -22.48 -0.11 2.46
C VAL A 138 -23.80 0.69 2.44
N PRO A 139 -24.54 0.86 3.54
CA PRO A 139 -25.70 1.77 3.60
C PRO A 139 -25.34 3.22 3.29
N GLU A 140 -24.16 3.68 3.72
CA GLU A 140 -23.69 5.06 3.44
C GLU A 140 -23.36 5.26 1.96
N LEU A 141 -22.79 4.26 1.28
CA LEU A 141 -22.60 4.25 -0.16
C LEU A 141 -23.94 4.30 -0.91
N ALA A 142 -24.94 3.53 -0.46
CA ALA A 142 -26.28 3.57 -1.01
C ALA A 142 -26.94 4.95 -0.82
N ARG A 143 -26.70 5.61 0.31
CA ARG A 143 -27.24 6.94 0.59
C ARG A 143 -26.70 8.02 -0.36
N VAL A 144 -25.39 8.01 -0.63
CA VAL A 144 -24.76 9.05 -1.48
C VAL A 144 -24.94 8.81 -2.98
N LEU A 145 -25.23 7.57 -3.39
CA LEU A 145 -25.55 7.23 -4.77
C LEU A 145 -26.99 7.60 -5.11
N ARG A 146 -27.21 8.23 -6.26
CA ARG A 146 -28.55 8.41 -6.81
C ARG A 146 -29.13 7.06 -7.23
N PHE A 147 -30.46 6.99 -7.38
CA PHE A 147 -31.11 5.85 -8.00
C PHE A 147 -30.57 5.63 -9.41
N GLY A 148 -30.16 4.39 -9.73
CA GLY A 148 -29.47 4.07 -10.96
C GLY A 148 -27.96 4.45 -10.97
N GLY A 149 -27.43 5.01 -9.89
CA GLY A 149 -26.00 5.22 -9.70
C GLY A 149 -25.26 3.90 -9.52
N GLN A 150 -23.97 3.92 -9.80
CA GLN A 150 -23.16 2.69 -9.86
C GLN A 150 -22.15 2.62 -8.71
N LEU A 151 -21.91 1.42 -8.23
CA LEU A 151 -20.76 1.10 -7.37
C LEU A 151 -19.85 0.14 -8.13
N ALA A 152 -18.55 0.44 -8.18
CA ALA A 152 -17.54 -0.44 -8.73
C ALA A 152 -16.39 -0.59 -7.74
N VAL A 153 -16.00 -1.83 -7.46
CA VAL A 153 -14.99 -2.17 -6.45
C VAL A 153 -13.99 -3.14 -7.06
N ILE A 154 -12.69 -2.87 -6.86
CA ILE A 154 -11.63 -3.87 -6.96
C ILE A 154 -11.16 -4.15 -5.53
N HIS A 155 -11.13 -5.41 -5.14
CA HIS A 155 -10.80 -5.82 -3.78
C HIS A 155 -9.70 -6.89 -3.75
N HIS A 156 -9.05 -7.05 -2.61
CA HIS A 156 -8.05 -8.11 -2.42
C HIS A 156 -8.67 -9.51 -2.61
N HIS A 157 -7.81 -10.44 -3.00
CA HIS A 157 -8.15 -11.87 -3.09
C HIS A 157 -6.99 -12.66 -2.47
N PRO A 158 -7.25 -13.68 -1.62
CA PRO A 158 -6.21 -14.37 -0.84
C PRO A 158 -5.10 -15.00 -1.70
N ASN A 159 -5.45 -15.37 -2.93
CA ASN A 159 -4.53 -15.97 -3.90
C ASN A 159 -4.01 -14.97 -4.94
N SER A 160 -4.26 -13.66 -4.77
CA SER A 160 -3.73 -12.66 -5.69
C SER A 160 -2.21 -12.52 -5.55
N HIS A 161 -1.58 -12.06 -6.63
CA HIS A 161 -0.15 -11.71 -6.60
C HIS A 161 0.16 -10.66 -5.52
N VAL A 162 -0.73 -9.68 -5.36
CA VAL A 162 -0.62 -8.63 -4.33
C VAL A 162 -0.48 -9.24 -2.93
N ILE A 163 -1.37 -10.17 -2.57
CA ILE A 163 -1.39 -10.79 -1.24
C ILE A 163 -0.21 -11.77 -1.08
N ARG A 164 0.15 -12.53 -2.12
CA ARG A 164 1.33 -13.41 -2.06
C ARG A 164 2.61 -12.62 -1.86
N THR A 165 2.81 -11.56 -2.62
CA THR A 165 3.97 -10.65 -2.49
C THR A 165 3.98 -10.00 -1.10
N ALA A 166 2.85 -9.50 -0.61
CA ALA A 166 2.77 -8.91 0.73
C ALA A 166 3.16 -9.89 1.85
N ARG A 167 2.73 -11.17 1.75
CA ARG A 167 3.16 -12.22 2.69
C ARG A 167 4.67 -12.47 2.63
N ALA A 168 5.22 -12.56 1.43
CA ALA A 168 6.64 -12.75 1.21
C ALA A 168 7.48 -11.59 1.77
N GLU A 169 7.05 -10.36 1.50
CA GLU A 169 7.70 -9.15 2.01
C GLU A 169 7.61 -9.07 3.55
N HIS A 170 6.46 -9.39 4.13
CA HIS A 170 6.28 -9.39 5.58
C HIS A 170 7.24 -10.38 6.26
N LEU A 171 7.34 -11.61 5.74
CA LEU A 171 8.27 -12.62 6.23
C LEU A 171 9.75 -12.17 6.14
N LEU A 172 10.14 -11.51 5.05
CA LEU A 172 11.49 -10.95 4.91
C LEU A 172 11.78 -9.86 5.94
N ILE A 173 10.82 -8.98 6.16
CA ILE A 173 10.97 -7.90 7.14
C ILE A 173 11.05 -8.47 8.56
N ASP A 174 10.23 -9.46 8.89
CA ASP A 174 10.29 -10.15 10.18
C ASP A 174 11.69 -10.79 10.40
N GLY A 175 12.22 -11.46 9.39
CA GLY A 175 13.57 -12.02 9.43
C GLY A 175 14.67 -10.95 9.57
N LEU A 176 14.51 -9.81 8.91
CA LEU A 176 15.42 -8.67 9.03
C LEU A 176 15.44 -8.07 10.44
N LEU A 177 14.23 -7.92 11.05
CA LEU A 177 14.01 -7.28 12.36
C LEU A 177 14.22 -8.24 13.54
N ALA A 178 14.26 -9.54 13.30
CA ALA A 178 14.34 -10.58 14.34
C ALA A 178 15.52 -10.37 15.29
N THR A 179 15.38 -10.84 16.53
CA THR A 179 16.50 -10.96 17.46
C THR A 179 17.54 -11.92 16.89
N GLY A 180 18.78 -11.46 16.71
CA GLY A 180 19.82 -12.21 15.98
C GLY A 180 19.71 -12.14 14.46
N GLY A 181 18.70 -11.43 13.92
CA GLY A 181 18.59 -11.12 12.50
C GLY A 181 19.62 -10.11 12.00
N VAL A 182 19.45 -9.69 10.73
CA VAL A 182 20.45 -8.87 10.03
C VAL A 182 20.71 -7.54 10.73
N LEU A 183 19.66 -6.79 11.12
CA LEU A 183 19.84 -5.49 11.79
C LEU A 183 20.46 -5.63 13.18
N SER A 184 20.19 -6.73 13.88
CA SER A 184 20.83 -7.06 15.17
C SER A 184 22.32 -7.34 14.99
N ALA A 185 22.70 -8.08 13.96
CA ALA A 185 24.11 -8.39 13.65
C ALA A 185 24.88 -7.12 13.22
N VAL A 186 24.26 -6.24 12.42
CA VAL A 186 24.83 -4.92 12.06
C VAL A 186 25.06 -4.06 13.29
N ASP A 187 24.07 -3.97 14.21
CA ASP A 187 24.23 -3.20 15.46
C ASP A 187 25.39 -3.75 16.32
N GLY A 188 25.52 -5.06 16.41
CA GLY A 188 26.65 -5.71 17.06
C GLY A 188 27.99 -5.29 16.47
N LEU A 189 28.12 -5.28 15.14
CA LEU A 189 29.33 -4.87 14.43
C LEU A 189 29.64 -3.37 14.64
N LEU A 190 28.64 -2.50 14.56
CA LEU A 190 28.79 -1.07 14.82
C LEU A 190 29.14 -0.77 16.29
N GLY A 191 28.61 -1.57 17.23
CA GLY A 191 29.00 -1.50 18.62
C GLY A 191 30.47 -1.88 18.86
N ARG A 192 31.02 -2.81 18.06
CA ARG A 192 32.47 -3.11 18.07
C ARG A 192 33.27 -1.95 17.48
N LEU A 193 32.84 -1.39 16.35
CA LEU A 193 33.49 -0.22 15.74
C LEU A 193 33.60 0.93 16.74
N ARG A 194 32.51 1.25 17.44
CA ARG A 194 32.49 2.30 18.48
C ARG A 194 33.58 2.08 19.55
N ARG A 195 33.73 0.84 20.03
CA ARG A 195 34.77 0.52 21.01
C ARG A 195 36.20 0.68 20.46
N MET A 196 36.40 0.36 19.17
CA MET A 196 37.70 0.56 18.53
C MET A 196 37.99 2.04 18.28
N GLU A 197 37.01 2.81 17.87
CA GLU A 197 37.11 4.26 17.73
C GLU A 197 37.46 4.96 19.06
N SER A 198 36.83 4.54 20.18
CA SER A 198 37.13 5.10 21.50
C SER A 198 38.53 4.83 21.98
N ARG A 199 39.15 3.70 21.56
CA ARG A 199 40.49 3.29 22.02
C ARG A 199 41.60 3.73 21.07
N HIS A 200 41.34 3.77 19.77
CA HIS A 200 42.38 3.92 18.74
C HIS A 200 42.16 5.14 17.85
N GLY A 201 41.07 5.87 18.05
CA GLY A 201 40.65 6.99 17.20
C GLY A 201 39.78 6.54 16.02
N MET A 202 39.06 7.52 15.46
CA MET A 202 38.18 7.32 14.30
C MET A 202 38.97 7.10 13.01
N GLY A 203 38.35 6.49 12.00
CA GLY A 203 38.94 6.30 10.67
C GLY A 203 39.91 5.12 10.61
N GLY A 204 41.07 5.33 9.98
CA GLY A 204 42.06 4.28 9.69
C GLY A 204 42.52 3.46 10.89
N PRO A 205 42.92 4.07 12.02
CA PRO A 205 43.35 3.34 13.22
C PRO A 205 42.24 2.46 13.80
N GLY A 206 41.04 3.02 13.99
CA GLY A 206 39.87 2.26 14.50
C GLY A 206 39.46 1.13 13.57
N MET A 207 39.47 1.36 12.26
CA MET A 207 39.18 0.32 11.25
C MET A 207 40.23 -0.78 11.21
N LYS A 208 41.52 -0.45 11.38
CA LYS A 208 42.58 -1.46 11.49
C LYS A 208 42.35 -2.36 12.72
N ALA A 209 42.12 -1.75 13.89
CA ALA A 209 41.85 -2.50 15.12
C ALA A 209 40.57 -3.34 15.00
N LEU A 210 39.54 -2.87 14.31
CA LEU A 210 38.29 -3.62 14.03
C LEU A 210 38.55 -4.86 13.16
N ARG A 211 39.51 -4.79 12.21
CA ARG A 211 39.86 -5.91 11.33
C ARG A 211 40.61 -7.02 12.11
N GLU A 212 41.33 -6.66 13.13
CA GLU A 212 42.13 -7.54 13.97
C GLU A 212 41.34 -8.06 15.20
N ASP A 213 40.09 -7.60 15.39
CA ASP A 213 39.24 -7.97 16.53
C ASP A 213 38.45 -9.26 16.28
N ALA A 214 38.77 -10.32 17.01
CA ALA A 214 38.11 -11.63 16.91
C ALA A 214 36.59 -11.58 17.19
N GLN A 215 36.11 -10.59 18.00
CA GLN A 215 34.67 -10.42 18.23
C GLN A 215 34.01 -9.71 17.06
N ALA A 216 34.71 -8.82 16.36
CA ALA A 216 34.23 -8.25 15.12
C ALA A 216 34.10 -9.30 14.02
N ASP A 217 35.04 -10.27 13.97
CA ASP A 217 34.96 -11.41 13.02
C ASP A 217 33.74 -12.28 13.29
N ARG A 218 33.45 -12.57 14.56
CA ARG A 218 32.22 -13.28 14.94
C ARG A 218 30.95 -12.48 14.51
N ALA A 219 30.94 -11.16 14.72
CA ALA A 219 29.82 -10.32 14.31
C ALA A 219 29.66 -10.32 12.78
N ARG A 220 30.75 -10.30 11.99
CA ARG A 220 30.70 -10.45 10.53
C ARG A 220 30.15 -11.82 10.10
N GLN A 221 30.57 -12.88 10.76
CA GLN A 221 30.07 -14.23 10.49
C GLN A 221 28.59 -14.34 10.78
N GLN A 222 28.11 -13.78 11.91
CA GLN A 222 26.68 -13.71 12.23
C GLN A 222 25.89 -12.91 11.19
N LEU A 223 26.42 -11.76 10.75
CA LEU A 223 25.82 -10.98 9.68
C LEU A 223 25.69 -11.77 8.38
N ASN A 224 26.78 -12.42 7.96
CA ASN A 224 26.78 -13.24 6.74
C ASN A 224 25.78 -14.40 6.83
N GLN A 225 25.68 -15.06 7.99
CA GLN A 225 24.70 -16.12 8.22
C GLN A 225 23.25 -15.59 8.19
N ALA A 226 23.00 -14.43 8.79
CA ALA A 226 21.68 -13.80 8.79
C ALA A 226 21.27 -13.38 7.37
N VAL A 227 22.19 -12.78 6.60
CA VAL A 227 21.95 -12.44 5.19
C VAL A 227 21.65 -13.68 4.36
N ALA A 228 22.47 -14.74 4.49
CA ALA A 228 22.22 -16.01 3.79
C ALA A 228 20.86 -16.64 4.18
N GLY A 229 20.41 -16.41 5.42
CA GLY A 229 19.05 -16.79 5.86
C GLY A 229 17.96 -16.07 5.10
N LEU A 230 18.08 -14.73 4.94
CA LEU A 230 17.13 -13.94 4.16
C LEU A 230 17.16 -14.29 2.67
N GLU A 231 18.33 -14.57 2.11
CA GLU A 231 18.48 -15.00 0.71
C GLU A 231 17.75 -16.32 0.45
N ARG A 232 17.89 -17.30 1.34
CA ARG A 232 17.15 -18.57 1.26
C ARG A 232 15.64 -18.33 1.37
N LEU A 233 15.20 -17.55 2.37
CA LEU A 233 13.79 -17.22 2.54
C LEU A 233 13.21 -16.55 1.30
N SER A 234 13.95 -15.61 0.70
CA SER A 234 13.53 -14.93 -0.53
C SER A 234 13.43 -15.89 -1.72
N ALA A 235 14.33 -16.86 -1.82
CA ALA A 235 14.30 -17.85 -2.92
C ALA A 235 13.08 -18.79 -2.84
N GLU A 236 12.52 -18.98 -1.65
CA GLU A 236 11.33 -19.79 -1.41
C GLU A 236 10.01 -19.03 -1.58
N GLN A 237 10.07 -17.68 -1.71
CA GLN A 237 8.89 -16.81 -1.73
C GLN A 237 8.81 -16.05 -3.06
N GLU A 238 7.74 -16.27 -3.80
CA GLU A 238 7.44 -15.51 -5.02
C GLU A 238 7.24 -14.02 -4.70
N GLY A 239 7.89 -13.12 -5.46
CA GLY A 239 7.78 -11.67 -5.30
C GLY A 239 8.68 -11.05 -4.22
N ALA A 240 9.44 -11.85 -3.45
CA ALA A 240 10.31 -11.35 -2.38
C ALA A 240 11.63 -10.71 -2.86
N ALA A 241 12.13 -11.11 -4.02
CA ALA A 241 13.45 -10.73 -4.51
C ALA A 241 13.69 -9.21 -4.65
N PRO A 242 12.74 -8.38 -5.11
CA PRO A 242 12.94 -6.93 -5.21
C PRO A 242 13.16 -6.27 -3.84
N LEU A 243 12.39 -6.67 -2.82
CA LEU A 243 12.56 -6.13 -1.47
C LEU A 243 13.90 -6.56 -0.88
N LEU A 244 14.30 -7.82 -1.04
CA LEU A 244 15.61 -8.29 -0.58
C LEU A 244 16.75 -7.49 -1.23
N ALA A 245 16.69 -7.25 -2.53
CA ALA A 245 17.70 -6.47 -3.25
C ALA A 245 17.83 -5.05 -2.69
N GLU A 246 16.71 -4.40 -2.39
CA GLU A 246 16.72 -3.10 -1.73
C GLU A 246 17.30 -3.16 -0.33
N MET A 247 16.85 -4.10 0.51
CA MET A 247 17.37 -4.29 1.87
C MET A 247 18.91 -4.41 1.86
N LEU A 248 19.43 -5.28 0.98
CA LEU A 248 20.87 -5.48 0.85
C LEU A 248 21.59 -4.22 0.33
N THR A 249 20.99 -3.47 -0.58
CA THR A 249 21.56 -2.22 -1.09
C THR A 249 21.64 -1.15 0.01
N ARG A 250 20.58 -0.98 0.79
CA ARG A 250 20.55 -0.03 1.92
C ARG A 250 21.59 -0.41 2.99
N LEU A 251 21.72 -1.71 3.31
CA LEU A 251 22.70 -2.21 4.26
C LEU A 251 24.14 -2.02 3.75
N ARG A 252 24.41 -2.31 2.47
CA ARG A 252 25.73 -2.08 1.86
C ARG A 252 26.11 -0.60 1.90
N THR A 253 25.16 0.29 1.61
CA THR A 253 25.36 1.73 1.68
C THR A 253 25.74 2.17 3.10
N LEU A 254 25.00 1.72 4.12
CA LEU A 254 25.28 2.02 5.52
C LEU A 254 26.66 1.48 5.95
N LEU A 255 26.96 0.22 5.70
CA LEU A 255 28.21 -0.41 6.07
C LEU A 255 29.40 0.18 5.30
N GLY A 256 29.21 0.62 4.06
CA GLY A 256 30.24 1.30 3.25
C GLY A 256 30.70 2.63 3.82
N GLN A 257 29.97 3.23 4.79
CA GLN A 257 30.38 4.43 5.50
C GLN A 257 31.25 4.18 6.74
N MET A 258 31.45 2.91 7.11
CA MET A 258 32.33 2.56 8.25
C MET A 258 33.75 3.11 8.04
N GLY A 259 34.27 3.77 9.06
CA GLY A 259 35.57 4.44 9.01
C GLY A 259 35.58 5.81 8.31
N ARG A 260 34.48 6.20 7.64
CA ARG A 260 34.28 7.54 7.05
C ARG A 260 33.37 8.40 7.91
N GLN A 261 32.37 7.77 8.54
CA GLN A 261 31.45 8.42 9.48
C GLN A 261 31.62 7.81 10.89
N PRO A 262 31.35 8.61 11.95
CA PRO A 262 31.36 8.10 13.31
C PRO A 262 30.35 6.95 13.48
N SER A 263 30.73 5.92 14.23
CA SER A 263 29.86 4.77 14.51
C SER A 263 28.53 5.16 15.14
N GLU A 264 28.47 6.24 15.91
CA GLU A 264 27.22 6.76 16.49
C GLU A 264 26.24 7.24 15.41
N GLN A 265 26.71 7.95 14.39
CA GLN A 265 25.85 8.37 13.25
C GLN A 265 25.35 7.17 12.46
N LEU A 266 26.19 6.15 12.27
CA LEU A 266 25.80 4.90 11.59
C LEU A 266 24.73 4.13 12.40
N ARG A 267 24.81 4.17 13.74
CA ARG A 267 23.79 3.55 14.60
C ARG A 267 22.48 4.31 14.54
N GLN A 268 22.50 5.63 14.48
CA GLN A 268 21.30 6.45 14.25
C GLN A 268 20.65 6.14 12.91
N ALA A 269 21.46 6.01 11.83
CA ALA A 269 20.97 5.61 10.51
C ALA A 269 20.42 4.18 10.52
N LEU A 270 21.02 3.24 11.26
CA LEU A 270 20.51 1.89 11.43
C LEU A 270 19.15 1.88 12.16
N GLU A 271 19.00 2.73 13.19
CA GLU A 271 17.72 2.82 13.91
C GLU A 271 16.62 3.45 13.03
N ALA A 272 16.94 4.47 12.24
CA ALA A 272 16.02 5.03 11.26
C ALA A 272 15.58 3.94 10.25
N LEU A 273 16.51 3.13 9.75
CA LEU A 273 16.23 2.01 8.88
C LEU A 273 15.31 0.97 9.55
N ARG A 274 15.54 0.68 10.83
CA ARG A 274 14.72 -0.23 11.64
C ARG A 274 13.28 0.27 11.77
N GLN A 275 13.10 1.56 12.05
CA GLN A 275 11.76 2.17 12.17
C GLN A 275 11.01 2.13 10.84
N ASP A 276 11.69 2.39 9.74
CA ASP A 276 11.15 2.34 8.39
C ASP A 276 10.58 0.94 8.04
N TYR A 277 11.38 -0.12 8.30
CA TYR A 277 10.91 -1.49 8.09
C TYR A 277 9.82 -1.93 9.08
N ARG A 278 9.83 -1.45 10.33
CA ARG A 278 8.71 -1.69 11.26
C ARG A 278 7.41 -1.09 10.74
N GLY A 279 7.43 0.16 10.30
CA GLY A 279 6.25 0.81 9.72
C GLY A 279 5.73 0.05 8.48
N ASN A 280 6.63 -0.46 7.66
CA ASN A 280 6.24 -1.28 6.50
C ASN A 280 5.65 -2.64 6.93
N ALA A 281 6.23 -3.32 7.93
CA ALA A 281 5.68 -4.56 8.48
C ALA A 281 4.27 -4.36 9.04
N GLU A 282 4.05 -3.28 9.79
CA GLU A 282 2.74 -2.94 10.34
C GLU A 282 1.71 -2.70 9.23
N ARG A 283 2.07 -1.94 8.17
CA ARG A 283 1.21 -1.72 7.00
C ARG A 283 0.87 -3.03 6.27
N LEU A 284 1.86 -3.89 6.05
CA LEU A 284 1.64 -5.21 5.46
C LEU A 284 0.79 -6.09 6.36
N GLY A 285 0.95 -5.99 7.68
CA GLY A 285 0.11 -6.66 8.67
C GLY A 285 -1.36 -6.25 8.56
N ASP A 286 -1.64 -4.94 8.40
CA ASP A 286 -3.00 -4.44 8.16
C ASP A 286 -3.58 -5.02 6.87
N LEU A 287 -2.79 -5.03 5.79
CA LEU A 287 -3.20 -5.58 4.51
C LEU A 287 -3.51 -7.08 4.60
N LEU A 288 -2.65 -7.85 5.25
CA LEU A 288 -2.82 -9.29 5.42
C LEU A 288 -3.93 -9.65 6.41
N GLY A 289 -4.24 -8.74 7.34
CA GLY A 289 -5.31 -8.88 8.33
C GLY A 289 -6.68 -8.50 7.79
N CYS A 290 -6.78 -7.85 6.63
CA CYS A 290 -8.07 -7.52 6.05
C CYS A 290 -8.82 -8.81 5.63
N ARG A 291 -10.15 -8.78 5.77
CA ARG A 291 -11.00 -9.99 5.61
C ARG A 291 -10.86 -10.65 4.24
N MET A 292 -10.75 -9.84 3.18
CA MET A 292 -10.62 -10.33 1.81
C MET A 292 -9.23 -10.85 1.45
N ALA A 293 -8.21 -10.50 2.23
CA ALA A 293 -6.87 -11.06 2.09
C ALA A 293 -6.73 -12.42 2.77
N ALA A 294 -7.52 -12.66 3.83
CA ALA A 294 -7.49 -13.91 4.60
C ALA A 294 -8.33 -15.02 3.94
N ASP A 295 -9.56 -14.67 3.49
CA ASP A 295 -10.52 -15.60 2.92
C ASP A 295 -11.13 -15.08 1.61
N GLU A 296 -11.70 -15.97 0.79
CA GLU A 296 -12.53 -15.58 -0.36
C GLU A 296 -13.87 -15.02 0.17
N TYR A 297 -13.85 -13.74 0.51
CA TYR A 297 -15.02 -13.05 1.02
C TYR A 297 -15.86 -12.46 -0.12
N ASP A 298 -17.15 -12.74 -0.10
CA ASP A 298 -18.12 -12.21 -1.05
C ASP A 298 -18.89 -11.03 -0.43
N LEU A 299 -18.77 -9.85 -1.05
CA LEU A 299 -19.53 -8.65 -0.69
C LEU A 299 -20.97 -8.66 -1.20
N SER A 300 -21.29 -9.54 -2.17
CA SER A 300 -22.58 -9.50 -2.88
C SER A 300 -23.80 -9.59 -1.94
N PRO A 301 -23.80 -10.40 -0.86
CA PRO A 301 -24.95 -10.44 0.04
C PRO A 301 -25.25 -9.10 0.73
N GLN A 302 -24.22 -8.40 1.21
CA GLN A 302 -24.39 -7.11 1.87
C GLN A 302 -24.82 -6.02 0.87
N LEU A 303 -24.24 -6.02 -0.32
CA LEU A 303 -24.59 -5.10 -1.38
C LEU A 303 -26.03 -5.33 -1.85
N THR A 304 -26.44 -6.59 -2.06
CA THR A 304 -27.81 -6.93 -2.43
C THR A 304 -28.81 -6.51 -1.35
N ALA A 305 -28.50 -6.75 -0.07
CA ALA A 305 -29.34 -6.31 1.04
C ALA A 305 -29.49 -4.79 1.13
N ALA A 306 -28.49 -4.04 0.70
CA ALA A 306 -28.53 -2.57 0.62
C ALA A 306 -29.18 -2.02 -0.68
N GLY A 307 -29.69 -2.89 -1.56
CA GLY A 307 -30.40 -2.48 -2.77
C GLY A 307 -29.53 -2.33 -4.00
N PHE A 308 -28.36 -2.93 -4.03
CA PHE A 308 -27.51 -3.00 -5.22
C PHE A 308 -27.83 -4.24 -6.05
N GLU A 309 -27.92 -4.06 -7.37
CA GLU A 309 -28.03 -5.13 -8.35
C GLU A 309 -26.67 -5.31 -9.05
N CYS A 310 -26.12 -6.53 -8.99
CA CYS A 310 -24.84 -6.85 -9.62
C CYS A 310 -24.98 -6.88 -11.15
N ARG A 311 -24.10 -6.17 -11.85
CA ARG A 311 -23.97 -6.22 -13.32
C ARG A 311 -22.88 -7.17 -13.76
N ASP A 312 -21.74 -7.14 -13.04
CA ASP A 312 -20.56 -7.93 -13.37
C ASP A 312 -19.71 -8.13 -12.10
N ALA A 313 -19.21 -9.34 -11.90
CA ALA A 313 -18.31 -9.65 -10.81
C ALA A 313 -17.37 -10.80 -11.21
N GLY A 314 -16.16 -10.79 -10.69
CA GLY A 314 -15.20 -11.83 -11.04
C GLY A 314 -13.80 -11.60 -10.53
N ARG A 315 -12.86 -12.27 -11.19
CA ARG A 315 -11.42 -12.16 -10.88
C ARG A 315 -10.75 -11.24 -11.89
N LEU A 316 -10.01 -10.23 -11.39
CA LEU A 316 -9.20 -9.35 -12.20
C LEU A 316 -7.83 -10.00 -12.43
N GLN A 317 -7.48 -10.20 -13.69
CA GLN A 317 -6.23 -10.85 -14.08
C GLN A 317 -5.48 -10.00 -15.11
N GLU A 318 -4.16 -9.98 -14.99
CA GLU A 318 -3.23 -9.42 -15.97
C GLU A 318 -2.50 -10.56 -16.69
N MET A 319 -2.30 -10.44 -17.99
CA MET A 319 -1.50 -11.42 -18.72
C MET A 319 -0.03 -11.02 -18.69
N VAL A 320 0.80 -11.78 -18.01
CA VAL A 320 2.26 -11.59 -17.90
C VAL A 320 2.93 -12.82 -18.50
N GLU A 321 3.75 -12.63 -19.54
CA GLU A 321 4.46 -13.74 -20.21
C GLU A 321 3.54 -14.91 -20.59
N GLN A 322 2.33 -14.61 -21.05
CA GLN A 322 1.27 -15.57 -21.43
C GLN A 322 0.66 -16.36 -20.25
N GLN A 323 0.94 -15.99 -19.03
CA GLN A 323 0.33 -16.57 -17.84
C GLN A 323 -0.61 -15.57 -17.16
N PRO A 324 -1.80 -16.00 -16.68
CA PRO A 324 -2.71 -15.11 -15.97
C PRO A 324 -2.20 -14.84 -14.55
N LEU A 325 -1.91 -13.59 -14.26
CA LEU A 325 -1.56 -13.10 -12.93
C LEU A 325 -2.81 -12.55 -12.26
N LEU A 326 -3.28 -13.20 -11.21
CA LEU A 326 -4.43 -12.73 -10.44
C LEU A 326 -4.06 -11.48 -9.63
N LEU A 327 -4.74 -10.37 -9.88
CA LEU A 327 -4.54 -9.09 -9.18
C LEU A 327 -5.52 -8.94 -8.01
N GLY A 328 -6.77 -9.39 -8.15
CA GLY A 328 -7.81 -9.30 -7.13
C GLY A 328 -9.14 -9.83 -7.62
N GLY A 329 -10.18 -9.58 -6.82
CA GLY A 329 -11.55 -9.69 -7.26
C GLY A 329 -12.13 -8.34 -7.65
N TYR A 330 -13.22 -8.33 -8.36
CA TYR A 330 -14.00 -7.12 -8.61
C TYR A 330 -15.49 -7.38 -8.50
N TRP A 331 -16.22 -6.31 -8.17
CA TRP A 331 -17.67 -6.25 -8.18
C TRP A 331 -18.11 -4.92 -8.79
N TRP A 332 -19.08 -4.94 -9.67
CA TRP A 332 -19.66 -3.77 -10.32
C TRP A 332 -21.17 -3.92 -10.45
N GLY A 333 -21.93 -2.96 -9.97
CA GLY A 333 -23.37 -3.00 -9.99
C GLY A 333 -24.01 -1.63 -9.90
N GLU A 334 -25.35 -1.64 -9.81
CA GLU A 334 -26.19 -0.46 -9.84
C GLU A 334 -27.08 -0.38 -8.60
N TYR A 335 -27.24 0.79 -8.02
CA TYR A 335 -28.14 1.03 -6.92
C TYR A 335 -29.59 1.13 -7.42
N ARG A 336 -30.46 0.24 -6.98
CA ARG A 336 -31.88 0.15 -7.35
C ARG A 336 -32.85 0.57 -6.24
N GLY A 337 -32.29 1.07 -5.12
CA GLY A 337 -33.09 1.37 -3.95
C GLY A 337 -33.25 0.16 -3.04
N GLY A 338 -33.14 0.37 -1.72
CA GLY A 338 -33.39 -0.69 -0.75
C GLY A 338 -34.84 -1.19 -0.91
N ILE A 339 -35.02 -2.50 -0.84
CA ILE A 339 -36.36 -3.06 -0.63
C ILE A 339 -36.78 -2.52 0.73
N LEU A 340 -37.65 -1.52 0.73
CA LEU A 340 -38.41 -1.17 1.93
C LEU A 340 -39.07 -2.49 2.37
N SER A 341 -38.45 -3.17 3.36
CA SER A 341 -39.10 -4.26 4.06
C SER A 341 -40.45 -3.70 4.53
N GLY A 342 -41.46 -4.13 3.83
CA GLY A 342 -42.82 -3.61 3.96
C GLY A 342 -43.29 -3.59 5.40
N VAL A 343 -44.00 -2.54 5.68
CA VAL A 343 -44.94 -2.28 6.76
C VAL A 343 -45.60 -3.54 7.32
#